data_e25701f76142978c348ee52f1ed9d225
#
_entry.id   e25701f76142978c348ee52f1ed9d225
#
_cell.length_a   1.000
_cell.length_b   1.000
_cell.length_c   1.000
_cell.angle_alpha   90.00
_cell.angle_beta   90.00
_cell.angle_gamma   90.00
#
_symmetry.space_group_name_H-M   'P 1'
#
loop_
_entity.id
_entity.type
_entity.pdbx_description
1 polymer ?
#
loop_
_entity_poly.entity_id
_entity_poly.type
_entity_poly.pdbx_seq_one_letter_code
_entity_poly.pdbx_strand_id
1 'polypeptide(L)'
;MKKVKECHGLNVAEKVKDFKATDQNGNKIQLSELLKKRKVVVVFYRGQWCPICKPHLRKLQDSLEEIENKGATVLLITPEKQENIQKTILKTSITIPVIYDKNYRIMEDFDVAFLPSKGLRIMYNTLLMANLKNAQSDDSQTLPVPATYVIEQNGTIKWRHFDRNYAKRANTTDILNQL
;
A
#
# COMPACT_ATOMS: atom_id res chain seq x y z
N MET A 1 -8.64 10.32 -14.70
CA MET A 1 -8.13 9.83 -13.41
C MET A 1 -8.98 10.41 -12.27
N LYS A 2 -9.34 9.60 -11.30
CA LYS A 2 -10.26 9.95 -10.21
C LYS A 2 -9.69 11.03 -9.28
N LYS A 3 -10.56 11.87 -8.70
CA LYS A 3 -10.22 12.71 -7.53
C LYS A 3 -10.33 11.87 -6.26
N VAL A 4 -9.66 12.28 -5.19
CA VAL A 4 -9.68 11.52 -3.91
C VAL A 4 -11.09 11.24 -3.39
N LYS A 5 -12.04 12.17 -3.60
CA LYS A 5 -13.44 12.00 -3.20
C LYS A 5 -14.22 10.94 -3.99
N GLU A 6 -13.70 10.54 -5.14
CA GLU A 6 -14.29 9.55 -6.04
C GLU A 6 -13.73 8.13 -5.80
N CYS A 7 -12.71 8.00 -4.93
CA CYS A 7 -12.21 6.70 -4.49
C CYS A 7 -13.03 6.20 -3.32
N HIS A 8 -13.42 4.95 -3.37
CA HIS A 8 -14.25 4.31 -2.32
C HIS A 8 -13.52 3.13 -1.65
N GLY A 9 -12.48 2.62 -2.31
CA GLY A 9 -11.83 1.36 -1.93
C GLY A 9 -12.79 0.18 -2.08
N LEU A 10 -12.26 -1.02 -2.25
CA LEU A 10 -13.08 -2.24 -2.25
C LEU A 10 -13.74 -2.44 -0.87
N ASN A 11 -14.96 -2.99 -0.85
CA ASN A 11 -15.73 -3.22 0.36
C ASN A 11 -15.43 -4.60 0.97
N VAL A 12 -15.82 -4.77 2.23
CA VAL A 12 -15.86 -6.09 2.89
C VAL A 12 -16.77 -7.02 2.08
N ALA A 13 -16.38 -8.28 1.97
CA ALA A 13 -16.99 -9.33 1.17
C ALA A 13 -16.77 -9.22 -0.36
N GLU A 14 -16.22 -8.12 -0.88
CA GLU A 14 -15.82 -8.05 -2.29
C GLU A 14 -14.61 -8.94 -2.55
N LYS A 15 -14.56 -9.52 -3.75
CA LYS A 15 -13.46 -10.38 -4.19
C LYS A 15 -12.38 -9.54 -4.87
N VAL A 16 -11.14 -9.72 -4.42
CA VAL A 16 -9.97 -9.03 -4.99
C VAL A 16 -9.59 -9.70 -6.32
N LYS A 17 -9.25 -8.90 -7.32
CA LYS A 17 -8.63 -9.42 -8.55
C LYS A 17 -7.23 -9.94 -8.27
N ASP A 18 -6.88 -11.09 -8.86
CA ASP A 18 -5.52 -11.61 -8.77
C ASP A 18 -4.53 -10.67 -9.48
N PHE A 19 -3.36 -10.50 -8.89
CA PHE A 19 -2.28 -9.74 -9.50
C PHE A 19 -0.95 -10.48 -9.38
N LYS A 20 -0.08 -10.21 -10.34
CA LYS A 20 1.32 -10.64 -10.36
C LYS A 20 2.20 -9.41 -10.28
N ALA A 21 3.20 -9.46 -9.42
CA ALA A 21 4.15 -8.38 -9.19
C ALA A 21 5.52 -8.93 -8.82
N THR A 22 6.47 -8.02 -8.63
CA THR A 22 7.80 -8.34 -8.12
C THR A 22 8.06 -7.44 -6.91
N ASP A 23 8.63 -7.99 -5.85
CA ASP A 23 9.03 -7.22 -4.68
C ASP A 23 10.37 -6.49 -4.90
N GLN A 24 10.81 -5.74 -3.89
CA GLN A 24 12.06 -4.98 -3.91
C GLN A 24 13.32 -5.85 -4.06
N ASN A 25 13.23 -7.14 -3.83
CA ASN A 25 14.34 -8.10 -3.91
C ASN A 25 14.32 -8.91 -5.22
N GLY A 26 13.35 -8.67 -6.11
CA GLY A 26 13.17 -9.40 -7.35
C GLY A 26 12.35 -10.69 -7.22
N ASN A 27 11.79 -11.00 -6.05
CA ASN A 27 10.95 -12.17 -5.87
C ASN A 27 9.60 -11.98 -6.55
N LYS A 28 9.18 -12.99 -7.30
CA LYS A 28 7.86 -13.00 -7.95
C LYS A 28 6.77 -13.23 -6.90
N ILE A 29 5.77 -12.38 -6.89
CA ILE A 29 4.61 -12.44 -6.02
C ILE A 29 3.37 -12.61 -6.90
N GLN A 30 2.52 -13.58 -6.57
CA GLN A 30 1.17 -13.69 -7.09
C GLN A 30 0.20 -13.80 -5.93
N LEU A 31 -0.81 -12.94 -5.89
CA LEU A 31 -1.75 -12.88 -4.77
C LEU A 31 -2.45 -14.23 -4.56
N SER A 32 -2.95 -14.83 -5.63
CA SER A 32 -3.65 -16.14 -5.54
C SER A 32 -2.76 -17.27 -5.00
N GLU A 33 -1.45 -17.26 -5.25
CA GLU A 33 -0.53 -18.27 -4.72
C GLU A 33 -0.26 -18.05 -3.21
N LEU A 34 -0.21 -16.81 -2.76
CA LEU A 34 -0.11 -16.50 -1.34
C LEU A 34 -1.37 -16.92 -0.59
N LEU A 35 -2.54 -16.61 -1.15
CA LEU A 35 -3.84 -16.93 -0.56
C LEU A 35 -4.10 -18.44 -0.41
N LYS A 36 -3.49 -19.29 -1.24
CA LYS A 36 -3.53 -20.76 -1.04
C LYS A 36 -2.93 -21.20 0.30
N LYS A 37 -2.00 -20.41 0.84
CA LYS A 37 -1.24 -20.75 2.04
C LYS A 37 -1.71 -19.99 3.28
N ARG A 38 -1.96 -18.69 3.14
CA ARG A 38 -2.20 -17.75 4.26
C ARG A 38 -3.17 -16.64 3.84
N LYS A 39 -3.75 -15.96 4.82
CA LYS A 39 -4.38 -14.66 4.60
C LYS A 39 -3.34 -13.66 4.12
N VAL A 40 -3.77 -12.60 3.43
CA VAL A 40 -2.87 -11.54 2.99
C VAL A 40 -3.36 -10.19 3.51
N VAL A 41 -2.46 -9.47 4.15
CA VAL A 41 -2.66 -8.07 4.56
C VAL A 41 -2.03 -7.18 3.49
N VAL A 42 -2.83 -6.46 2.72
CA VAL A 42 -2.38 -5.51 1.71
C VAL A 42 -2.43 -4.10 2.27
N VAL A 43 -1.31 -3.36 2.20
CA VAL A 43 -1.20 -1.99 2.70
C VAL A 43 -0.73 -1.06 1.60
N PHE A 44 -1.55 -0.08 1.24
CA PHE A 44 -1.19 0.98 0.30
C PHE A 44 -0.57 2.16 1.04
N TYR A 45 0.61 2.61 0.58
CA TYR A 45 1.27 3.79 1.13
C TYR A 45 1.77 4.73 0.02
N ARG A 46 1.94 6.01 0.36
CA ARG A 46 2.14 7.08 -0.63
C ARG A 46 3.58 7.19 -1.13
N GLY A 47 4.56 6.89 -0.28
CA GLY A 47 5.97 6.97 -0.66
C GLY A 47 6.92 7.35 0.47
N GLN A 48 8.22 7.34 0.15
CA GLN A 48 9.34 7.61 1.07
C GLN A 48 9.33 9.04 1.63
N TRP A 49 8.77 9.99 0.90
CA TRP A 49 8.67 11.39 1.26
C TRP A 49 7.58 11.67 2.30
N CYS A 50 6.61 10.76 2.46
CA CYS A 50 5.44 10.95 3.32
C CYS A 50 5.81 10.82 4.81
N PRO A 51 5.68 11.87 5.62
CA PRO A 51 6.10 11.85 7.03
C PRO A 51 5.27 10.90 7.89
N ILE A 52 3.99 10.67 7.54
CA ILE A 52 3.07 9.79 8.27
C ILE A 52 3.27 8.33 7.89
N CYS A 53 3.75 8.05 6.66
CA CYS A 53 3.94 6.68 6.21
C CYS A 53 5.04 5.95 6.99
N LYS A 54 6.18 6.61 7.23
CA LYS A 54 7.33 5.99 7.90
C LYS A 54 7.01 5.42 9.29
N PRO A 55 6.42 6.19 10.23
CA PRO A 55 6.07 5.63 11.54
C PRO A 55 5.02 4.51 11.44
N HIS A 56 4.08 4.58 10.50
CA HIS A 56 3.12 3.50 10.27
C HIS A 56 3.79 2.21 9.78
N LEU A 57 4.72 2.32 8.82
CA LEU A 57 5.47 1.17 8.32
C LEU A 57 6.35 0.53 9.40
N ARG A 58 6.98 1.33 10.28
CA ARG A 58 7.73 0.81 11.43
C ARG A 58 6.83 0.03 12.39
N LYS A 59 5.67 0.57 12.74
CA LYS A 59 4.70 -0.15 13.60
C LYS A 59 4.24 -1.46 12.97
N LEU A 60 4.03 -1.50 11.65
CA LEU A 60 3.73 -2.74 10.95
C LEU A 60 4.90 -3.73 11.03
N GLN A 61 6.13 -3.25 10.88
CA GLN A 61 7.33 -4.08 11.02
C GLN A 61 7.45 -4.63 12.44
N ASP A 62 7.23 -3.80 13.46
CA ASP A 62 7.30 -4.22 14.87
C ASP A 62 6.27 -5.31 15.21
N SER A 63 5.14 -5.34 14.48
CA SER A 63 4.08 -6.35 14.65
C SER A 63 4.15 -7.48 13.62
N LEU A 64 5.17 -7.52 12.76
CA LEU A 64 5.23 -8.47 11.63
C LEU A 64 5.21 -9.92 12.08
N GLU A 65 6.05 -10.25 13.07
CA GLU A 65 6.13 -11.62 13.61
C GLU A 65 4.78 -12.09 14.18
N GLU A 66 4.07 -11.24 14.90
CA GLU A 66 2.76 -11.57 15.43
C GLU A 66 1.71 -11.78 14.31
N ILE A 67 1.74 -10.93 13.27
CA ILE A 67 0.87 -11.07 12.08
C ILE A 67 1.15 -12.41 11.37
N GLU A 68 2.42 -12.76 11.19
CA GLU A 68 2.84 -14.02 10.53
C GLU A 68 2.47 -15.25 11.37
N ASN A 69 2.62 -15.18 12.68
CA ASN A 69 2.21 -16.25 13.61
C ASN A 69 0.69 -16.48 13.61
N LYS A 70 -0.10 -15.43 13.33
CA LYS A 70 -1.55 -15.53 13.11
C LYS A 70 -1.94 -16.02 11.71
N GLY A 71 -0.97 -16.45 10.91
CA GLY A 71 -1.19 -17.06 9.59
C GLY A 71 -1.46 -16.06 8.47
N ALA A 72 -0.93 -14.84 8.56
CA ALA A 72 -1.05 -13.85 7.49
C ALA A 72 0.32 -13.43 6.94
N THR A 73 0.34 -12.99 5.69
CA THR A 73 1.49 -12.36 5.03
C THR A 73 1.17 -10.89 4.76
N VAL A 74 2.10 -9.98 5.01
CA VAL A 74 1.94 -8.55 4.73
C VAL A 74 2.57 -8.21 3.38
N LEU A 75 1.88 -7.43 2.57
CA LEU A 75 2.38 -6.83 1.34
C LEU A 75 2.19 -5.31 1.39
N LEU A 76 3.25 -4.57 1.11
CA LEU A 76 3.21 -3.12 0.94
C LEU A 76 3.14 -2.79 -0.54
N ILE A 77 2.27 -1.84 -0.93
CA ILE A 77 2.11 -1.42 -2.32
C ILE A 77 2.28 0.09 -2.43
N THR A 78 3.10 0.53 -3.37
CA THR A 78 3.39 1.94 -3.61
C THR A 78 3.57 2.21 -5.11
N PRO A 79 3.25 3.43 -5.60
CA PRO A 79 3.56 3.83 -6.97
C PRO A 79 5.03 4.24 -7.15
N GLU A 80 5.84 4.25 -6.10
CA GLU A 80 7.24 4.65 -6.17
C GLU A 80 8.13 3.60 -6.83
N LYS A 81 9.06 4.08 -7.67
CA LYS A 81 10.12 3.27 -8.28
C LYS A 81 11.03 2.65 -7.23
N GLN A 82 11.74 1.61 -7.65
CA GLN A 82 12.63 0.81 -6.82
C GLN A 82 13.62 1.64 -6.01
N GLU A 83 14.19 2.71 -6.58
CA GLU A 83 15.14 3.60 -5.90
C GLU A 83 14.54 4.28 -4.65
N ASN A 84 13.26 4.67 -4.71
CA ASN A 84 12.56 5.29 -3.59
C ASN A 84 12.06 4.26 -2.57
N ILE A 85 11.73 3.06 -3.03
CA ILE A 85 11.45 1.91 -2.16
C ILE A 85 12.69 1.60 -1.31
N GLN A 86 13.88 1.56 -1.92
CA GLN A 86 15.14 1.36 -1.17
C GLN A 86 15.38 2.46 -0.13
N LYS A 87 15.08 3.73 -0.44
CA LYS A 87 15.13 4.82 0.55
C LYS A 87 14.13 4.63 1.70
N THR A 88 12.93 4.08 1.41
CA THR A 88 11.96 3.72 2.45
C THR A 88 12.54 2.65 3.38
N ILE A 89 13.07 1.56 2.82
CA ILE A 89 13.67 0.45 3.56
C ILE A 89 14.81 0.94 4.46
N LEU A 90 15.75 1.71 3.90
CA LEU A 90 16.86 2.28 4.66
C LEU A 90 16.41 3.16 5.84
N LYS A 91 15.31 3.92 5.67
CA LYS A 91 14.78 4.82 6.70
C LYS A 91 13.90 4.13 7.74
N THR A 92 13.36 2.97 7.45
CA THR A 92 12.37 2.29 8.29
C THR A 92 12.79 0.92 8.77
N SER A 93 13.87 0.36 8.17
CA SER A 93 14.40 -0.99 8.44
C SER A 93 13.35 -2.10 8.26
N ILE A 94 12.36 -1.89 7.37
CA ILE A 94 11.34 -2.90 7.10
C ILE A 94 11.90 -4.04 6.27
N THR A 95 11.44 -5.25 6.58
CA THR A 95 11.70 -6.49 5.82
C THR A 95 10.48 -6.96 5.04
N ILE A 96 9.33 -6.33 5.28
CA ILE A 96 8.07 -6.61 4.58
C ILE A 96 8.25 -6.44 3.07
N PRO A 97 7.73 -7.37 2.24
CA PRO A 97 7.73 -7.23 0.78
C PRO A 97 7.06 -5.94 0.33
N VAL A 98 7.76 -5.16 -0.51
CA VAL A 98 7.27 -3.91 -1.09
C VAL A 98 7.16 -4.04 -2.59
N ILE A 99 5.97 -3.81 -3.12
CA ILE A 99 5.64 -3.88 -4.54
C ILE A 99 5.65 -2.48 -5.13
N TYR A 100 6.42 -2.30 -6.21
CA TYR A 100 6.28 -1.16 -7.10
C TYR A 100 5.08 -1.40 -8.02
N ASP A 101 3.98 -0.69 -7.78
CA ASP A 101 2.79 -0.75 -8.64
C ASP A 101 2.98 0.13 -9.88
N LYS A 102 3.75 -0.41 -10.84
CA LYS A 102 3.98 0.25 -12.13
C LYS A 102 2.65 0.43 -12.86
N ASN A 103 2.40 1.66 -13.33
CA ASN A 103 1.16 2.05 -14.02
C ASN A 103 -0.10 1.97 -13.15
N TYR A 104 0.04 1.93 -11.83
CA TYR A 104 -1.05 2.07 -10.83
C TYR A 104 -2.12 0.98 -10.89
N ARG A 105 -1.85 -0.14 -11.55
CA ARG A 105 -2.84 -1.17 -11.85
C ARG A 105 -3.46 -1.79 -10.59
N ILE A 106 -2.64 -2.14 -9.60
CA ILE A 106 -3.14 -2.73 -8.35
C ILE A 106 -3.94 -1.68 -7.57
N MET A 107 -3.45 -0.44 -7.52
CA MET A 107 -4.16 0.67 -6.89
C MET A 107 -5.52 0.96 -7.55
N GLU A 108 -5.62 0.83 -8.88
CA GLU A 108 -6.87 0.98 -9.62
C GLU A 108 -7.83 -0.16 -9.35
N ASP A 109 -7.36 -1.41 -9.33
CA ASP A 109 -8.16 -2.60 -9.02
C ASP A 109 -8.72 -2.56 -7.58
N PHE A 110 -8.03 -1.91 -6.64
CA PHE A 110 -8.51 -1.68 -5.28
C PHE A 110 -9.32 -0.39 -5.10
N ASP A 111 -9.55 0.37 -6.15
CA ASP A 111 -10.21 1.69 -6.14
C ASP A 111 -9.60 2.68 -5.13
N VAL A 112 -8.26 2.69 -5.04
CA VAL A 112 -7.52 3.61 -4.17
C VAL A 112 -6.70 4.65 -4.94
N ALA A 113 -6.55 4.52 -6.27
CA ALA A 113 -5.75 5.40 -7.10
C ALA A 113 -6.45 6.75 -7.35
N PHE A 114 -5.80 7.86 -7.01
CA PHE A 114 -6.32 9.20 -7.28
C PHE A 114 -5.25 10.17 -7.75
N LEU A 115 -5.69 11.21 -8.46
CA LEU A 115 -4.85 12.34 -8.83
C LEU A 115 -5.02 13.47 -7.79
N PRO A 116 -3.96 13.85 -7.06
CA PRO A 116 -4.02 15.00 -6.16
C PRO A 116 -4.29 16.30 -6.91
N SER A 117 -4.97 17.25 -6.27
CA SER A 117 -5.18 18.58 -6.86
C SER A 117 -3.85 19.26 -7.21
N LYS A 118 -3.87 20.20 -8.16
CA LYS A 118 -2.67 20.92 -8.59
C LYS A 118 -1.93 21.56 -7.40
N GLY A 119 -2.65 22.19 -6.47
CA GLY A 119 -2.07 22.78 -5.26
C GLY A 119 -1.40 21.76 -4.36
N LEU A 120 -2.03 20.60 -4.12
CA LEU A 120 -1.43 19.52 -3.34
C LEU A 120 -0.17 18.95 -4.00
N ARG A 121 -0.18 18.77 -5.32
CA ARG A 121 1.01 18.29 -6.05
C ARG A 121 2.18 19.26 -5.93
N ILE A 122 1.91 20.56 -6.05
CA ILE A 122 2.94 21.59 -5.83
C ILE A 122 3.48 21.48 -4.40
N MET A 123 2.61 21.46 -3.40
CA MET A 123 3.01 21.35 -1.99
C MET A 123 3.84 20.08 -1.73
N TYR A 124 3.44 18.93 -2.26
CA TYR A 124 4.20 17.68 -2.09
C TYR A 124 5.59 17.75 -2.74
N ASN A 125 5.68 18.31 -3.94
CA ASN A 125 6.94 18.40 -4.68
C ASN A 125 7.89 19.45 -4.10
N THR A 126 7.39 20.56 -3.57
CA THR A 126 8.21 21.65 -3.00
C THR A 126 8.50 21.43 -1.52
N LEU A 127 7.46 21.42 -0.68
CA LEU A 127 7.62 21.37 0.78
C LEU A 127 8.08 20.00 1.28
N LEU A 128 7.54 18.91 0.70
CA LEU A 128 7.89 17.54 1.10
C LEU A 128 8.95 16.90 0.20
N MET A 129 9.47 17.62 -0.79
CA MET A 129 10.49 17.14 -1.74
C MET A 129 10.13 15.77 -2.36
N ALA A 130 8.83 15.56 -2.63
CA ALA A 130 8.32 14.27 -3.09
C ALA A 130 8.83 13.88 -4.48
N ASN A 131 9.10 14.89 -5.33
CA ASN A 131 9.53 14.72 -6.71
C ASN A 131 8.71 13.66 -7.46
N LEU A 132 7.37 13.77 -7.35
CA LEU A 132 6.42 12.72 -7.76
C LEU A 132 6.60 12.29 -9.22
N LYS A 133 6.91 13.22 -10.13
CA LYS A 133 7.13 12.88 -11.54
C LYS A 133 8.27 11.90 -11.74
N ASN A 134 9.40 12.13 -11.07
CA ASN A 134 10.58 11.27 -11.21
C ASN A 134 10.47 10.01 -10.34
N ALA A 135 9.69 10.10 -9.23
CA ALA A 135 9.53 9.00 -8.29
C ALA A 135 8.64 7.88 -8.81
N GLN A 136 7.78 8.13 -9.80
CA GLN A 136 6.75 7.22 -10.28
C GLN A 136 7.00 6.76 -11.73
N SER A 137 6.11 5.90 -12.26
CA SER A 137 6.25 5.35 -13.62
C SER A 137 6.04 6.38 -14.73
N ASP A 138 5.26 7.42 -14.45
CA ASP A 138 4.89 8.47 -15.40
C ASP A 138 4.75 9.84 -14.71
N ASP A 139 4.41 10.85 -15.50
CA ASP A 139 4.23 12.23 -15.04
C ASP A 139 2.87 12.51 -14.38
N SER A 140 2.00 11.51 -14.25
CA SER A 140 0.64 11.71 -13.73
C SER A 140 0.60 12.14 -12.27
N GLN A 141 1.62 11.75 -11.49
CA GLN A 141 1.71 12.03 -10.05
C GLN A 141 0.55 11.42 -9.26
N THR A 142 0.08 10.24 -9.71
CA THR A 142 -1.00 9.49 -9.07
C THR A 142 -0.56 8.92 -7.73
N LEU A 143 -1.42 9.00 -6.74
CA LEU A 143 -1.16 8.51 -5.38
C LEU A 143 -2.28 7.56 -4.93
N PRO A 144 -1.98 6.62 -4.01
CA PRO A 144 -3.04 5.88 -3.35
C PRO A 144 -3.69 6.70 -2.23
N VAL A 145 -5.00 6.55 -2.05
CA VAL A 145 -5.61 6.70 -0.73
C VAL A 145 -4.99 5.62 0.14
N PRO A 146 -4.35 5.98 1.26
CA PRO A 146 -3.76 4.98 2.12
C PRO A 146 -4.84 4.07 2.70
N ALA A 147 -4.72 2.78 2.45
CA ALA A 147 -5.69 1.79 2.85
C ALA A 147 -4.99 0.49 3.30
N THR A 148 -5.68 -0.26 4.13
CA THR A 148 -5.24 -1.58 4.58
C THR A 148 -6.40 -2.55 4.42
N TYR A 149 -6.11 -3.73 3.85
CA TYR A 149 -7.08 -4.79 3.60
C TYR A 149 -6.58 -6.09 4.20
N VAL A 150 -7.43 -6.81 4.91
CA VAL A 150 -7.23 -8.21 5.28
C VAL A 150 -8.04 -9.07 4.32
N ILE A 151 -7.34 -9.93 3.57
CA ILE A 151 -7.92 -10.76 2.52
C ILE A 151 -7.87 -12.21 2.96
N GLU A 152 -9.02 -12.88 2.96
CA GLU A 152 -9.17 -14.30 3.27
C GLU A 152 -8.60 -15.17 2.15
N GLN A 153 -8.30 -16.44 2.44
CA GLN A 153 -7.74 -17.42 1.50
C GLN A 153 -8.62 -17.65 0.24
N ASN A 154 -9.93 -17.41 0.35
CA ASN A 154 -10.85 -17.46 -0.79
C ASN A 154 -10.81 -16.21 -1.68
N GLY A 155 -9.97 -15.22 -1.35
CA GLY A 155 -9.81 -13.97 -2.07
C GLY A 155 -10.82 -12.89 -1.75
N THR A 156 -11.67 -13.06 -0.71
CA THR A 156 -12.60 -12.01 -0.27
C THR A 156 -11.99 -11.12 0.81
N ILE A 157 -12.39 -9.85 0.82
CA ILE A 157 -11.97 -8.90 1.85
C ILE A 157 -12.73 -9.19 3.13
N LYS A 158 -12.02 -9.58 4.19
CA LYS A 158 -12.56 -9.78 5.54
C LYS A 158 -12.75 -8.45 6.28
N TRP A 159 -11.77 -7.58 6.14
CA TRP A 159 -11.74 -6.30 6.82
C TRP A 159 -10.97 -5.27 6.02
N ARG A 160 -11.30 -4.01 6.20
CA ARG A 160 -10.57 -2.88 5.60
C ARG A 160 -10.47 -1.70 6.54
N HIS A 161 -9.39 -0.95 6.41
CA HIS A 161 -9.28 0.44 6.82
C HIS A 161 -9.10 1.28 5.58
N PHE A 162 -10.04 2.16 5.29
CA PHE A 162 -9.98 3.11 4.17
C PHE A 162 -10.46 4.47 4.66
N ASP A 163 -9.59 5.47 4.61
CA ASP A 163 -9.96 6.85 4.95
C ASP A 163 -9.29 7.82 3.98
N ARG A 164 -10.08 8.72 3.39
CA ARG A 164 -9.58 9.76 2.49
C ARG A 164 -8.69 10.78 3.20
N ASN A 165 -8.81 10.91 4.51
CA ASN A 165 -7.83 11.62 5.32
C ASN A 165 -6.56 10.77 5.44
N TYR A 166 -5.54 11.13 4.67
CA TYR A 166 -4.29 10.40 4.62
C TYR A 166 -3.53 10.29 5.96
N ALA A 167 -3.91 11.06 6.97
CA ALA A 167 -3.33 10.97 8.30
C ALA A 167 -3.88 9.79 9.11
N LYS A 168 -5.09 9.37 8.82
CA LYS A 168 -5.69 8.20 9.47
C LYS A 168 -5.16 6.92 8.85
N ARG A 169 -4.70 6.02 9.70
CA ARG A 169 -4.09 4.72 9.33
C ARG A 169 -4.73 3.61 10.13
N ALA A 170 -4.72 2.40 9.56
CA ALA A 170 -5.03 1.21 10.33
C ALA A 170 -4.11 1.10 11.55
N ASN A 171 -4.65 0.81 12.70
CA ASN A 171 -3.86 0.42 13.85
C ASN A 171 -3.43 -1.06 13.70
N THR A 172 -2.22 -1.41 14.08
CA THR A 172 -1.74 -2.80 14.03
C THR A 172 -2.59 -3.72 14.91
N THR A 173 -3.06 -3.24 16.05
CA THR A 173 -4.00 -3.98 16.91
C THR A 173 -5.30 -4.33 16.18
N ASP A 174 -5.85 -3.38 15.39
CA ASP A 174 -7.08 -3.64 14.62
C ASP A 174 -6.83 -4.72 13.56
N ILE A 175 -5.67 -4.69 12.90
CA ILE A 175 -5.27 -5.72 11.92
C ILE A 175 -5.18 -7.09 12.61
N LEU A 176 -4.47 -7.18 13.74
CA LEU A 176 -4.27 -8.41 14.51
C LEU A 176 -5.59 -9.04 15.00
N ASN A 177 -6.57 -8.20 15.35
CA ASN A 177 -7.91 -8.66 15.76
C ASN A 177 -8.72 -9.24 14.60
N GLN A 178 -8.30 -9.04 13.35
CA GLN A 178 -8.97 -9.56 12.15
C GLN A 178 -8.31 -10.84 11.60
N LEU A 179 -7.18 -11.22 12.14
CA LEU A 179 -6.46 -12.43 11.72
C LEU A 179 -6.86 -13.62 12.58
#